data_230af2f1ac6a5a17f788e4f100a4f64c
#
_entry.id   230af2f1ac6a5a17f788e4f100a4f64c
#
_cell.length_a   1.000
_cell.length_b   1.000
_cell.length_c   1.000
_cell.angle_alpha   90.00
_cell.angle_beta   90.00
_cell.angle_gamma   90.00
#
_symmetry.space_group_name_H-M   'P 1'
#
loop_
_entity.id
_entity.type
_entity.pdbx_description
1 polymer ?
#
loop_
_entity_poly.entity_id
_entity_poly.type
_entity_poly.pdbx_seq_one_letter_code
_entity_poly.pdbx_strand_id
1 'polypeptide(L)'
;MNDLRSKMRAAGGTVKVAKNRLAKIALQGTDSASIIDLFKGQTLVAYSEDPIAAPKVTSDFAKGNDKLVILGGAMGTTSLNADGVKALATLPSLDELRAKLVGMIATPATRIAQIVNAPAASVARVIGAYARKDEAA
;
A
#
# COMPACT_ATOMS: atom_id res chain seq x y z
N MET A 1 -4.30 22.14 -3.80
CA MET A 1 -2.87 21.92 -4.10
C MET A 1 -1.98 21.98 -2.87
N ASN A 2 -2.13 22.98 -2.00
CA ASN A 2 -1.31 23.06 -0.78
C ASN A 2 -1.53 21.86 0.14
N ASP A 3 -2.78 21.42 0.32
CA ASP A 3 -3.12 20.25 1.14
C ASP A 3 -2.51 18.96 0.60
N LEU A 4 -2.53 18.76 -0.73
CA LEU A 4 -1.87 17.62 -1.35
C LEU A 4 -0.37 17.62 -1.11
N ARG A 5 0.29 18.79 -1.24
CA ARG A 5 1.71 18.94 -0.95
C ARG A 5 2.03 18.67 0.51
N SER A 6 1.21 19.16 1.44
CA SER A 6 1.39 18.94 2.89
C SER A 6 1.28 17.45 3.22
N LYS A 7 0.22 16.78 2.75
CA LYS A 7 0.03 15.34 2.96
C LYS A 7 1.14 14.51 2.34
N MET A 8 1.59 14.88 1.13
CA MET A 8 2.67 14.16 0.46
C MET A 8 4.01 14.31 1.19
N ARG A 9 4.33 15.51 1.69
CA ARG A 9 5.55 15.74 2.51
C ARG A 9 5.51 14.94 3.81
N ALA A 10 4.35 14.87 4.46
CA ALA A 10 4.18 14.07 5.67
C ALA A 10 4.41 12.56 5.41
N ALA A 11 4.13 12.09 4.19
CA ALA A 11 4.38 10.72 3.76
C ALA A 11 5.76 10.50 3.11
N GLY A 12 6.69 11.46 3.21
CA GLY A 12 8.04 11.36 2.65
C GLY A 12 8.12 11.54 1.12
N GLY A 13 7.04 12.00 0.49
CA GLY A 13 7.00 12.23 -0.95
C GLY A 13 7.01 13.71 -1.34
N THR A 14 7.12 13.96 -2.62
CA THR A 14 7.12 15.32 -3.20
C THR A 14 6.15 15.39 -4.36
N VAL A 15 5.45 16.54 -4.49
CA VAL A 15 4.58 16.84 -5.63
C VAL A 15 5.10 18.07 -6.34
N LYS A 16 5.35 17.94 -7.64
CA LYS A 16 5.77 19.04 -8.51
C LYS A 16 4.84 19.18 -9.71
N VAL A 17 4.54 20.42 -10.07
CA VAL A 17 3.92 20.76 -11.35
C VAL A 17 5.03 21.18 -12.28
N ALA A 18 5.22 20.42 -13.34
CA ALA A 18 6.24 20.69 -14.35
C ALA A 18 5.59 20.95 -15.72
N LYS A 19 6.26 21.69 -16.59
CA LYS A 19 5.86 21.82 -17.99
C LYS A 19 6.04 20.46 -18.67
N ASN A 20 4.99 19.93 -19.32
CA ASN A 20 5.02 18.61 -19.95
C ASN A 20 6.20 18.40 -20.89
N ARG A 21 6.56 19.43 -21.66
CA ARG A 21 7.70 19.36 -22.59
C ARG A 21 9.02 19.12 -21.85
N LEU A 22 9.24 19.80 -20.73
CA LEU A 22 10.46 19.61 -19.94
C LEU A 22 10.47 18.25 -19.24
N ALA A 23 9.29 17.83 -18.71
CA ALA A 23 9.15 16.51 -18.10
C ALA A 23 9.43 15.39 -19.11
N LYS A 24 8.92 15.49 -20.33
CA LYS A 24 9.21 14.53 -21.41
C LYS A 24 10.68 14.44 -21.75
N ILE A 25 11.38 15.57 -21.88
CA ILE A 25 12.83 15.59 -22.15
C ILE A 25 13.61 14.96 -20.99
N ALA A 26 13.23 15.28 -19.75
CA ALA A 26 13.91 14.73 -18.57
C ALA A 26 13.72 13.22 -18.41
N LEU A 27 12.59 12.67 -18.86
CA LEU A 27 12.30 11.24 -18.81
C LEU A 27 12.92 10.45 -19.97
N GLN A 28 13.35 11.12 -21.04
CA GLN A 28 14.07 10.49 -22.15
C GLN A 28 15.40 9.94 -21.65
N GLY A 29 15.62 8.64 -21.82
CA GLY A 29 16.84 7.97 -21.37
C GLY A 29 16.81 7.50 -19.89
N THR A 30 15.68 7.62 -19.21
CA THR A 30 15.47 7.04 -17.89
C THR A 30 14.57 5.80 -17.96
N ASP A 31 14.61 4.96 -16.91
CA ASP A 31 13.79 3.76 -16.80
C ASP A 31 12.27 4.06 -16.85
N SER A 32 11.89 5.30 -16.57
CA SER A 32 10.49 5.76 -16.58
C SER A 32 10.04 6.32 -17.93
N ALA A 33 10.73 6.07 -19.01
CA ALA A 33 10.37 6.55 -20.36
C ALA A 33 8.99 6.07 -20.83
N SER A 34 8.51 4.93 -20.30
CA SER A 34 7.21 4.34 -20.63
C SER A 34 6.00 5.23 -20.29
N ILE A 35 6.14 6.23 -19.42
CA ILE A 35 5.05 7.14 -19.03
C ILE A 35 5.03 8.47 -19.80
N ILE A 36 5.91 8.67 -20.77
CA ILE A 36 6.01 9.91 -21.55
C ILE A 36 4.69 10.27 -22.25
N ASP A 37 3.93 9.28 -22.71
CA ASP A 37 2.65 9.46 -23.41
C ASP A 37 1.52 9.95 -22.50
N LEU A 38 1.65 9.77 -21.18
CA LEU A 38 0.66 10.21 -20.19
C LEU A 38 0.71 11.74 -19.94
N PHE A 39 1.79 12.42 -20.36
CA PHE A 39 1.92 13.86 -20.19
C PHE A 39 1.13 14.64 -21.24
N LYS A 40 -0.19 14.66 -21.06
CA LYS A 40 -1.15 15.43 -21.89
C LYS A 40 -1.96 16.36 -21.00
N GLY A 41 -2.12 17.63 -21.40
CA GLY A 41 -2.90 18.61 -20.64
C GLY A 41 -2.19 19.13 -19.39
N GLN A 42 -2.94 19.47 -18.37
CA GLN A 42 -2.41 19.94 -17.08
C GLN A 42 -2.04 18.74 -16.22
N THR A 43 -0.74 18.46 -16.08
CA THR A 43 -0.25 17.33 -15.32
C THR A 43 0.58 17.76 -14.12
N LEU A 44 0.52 16.95 -13.08
CA LEU A 44 1.39 17.04 -11.92
C LEU A 44 2.09 15.69 -11.73
N VAL A 45 3.29 15.73 -11.21
CA VAL A 45 4.10 14.57 -10.91
C VAL A 45 4.25 14.45 -9.40
N ALA A 46 3.83 13.30 -8.87
CA ALA A 46 4.06 12.92 -7.48
C ALA A 46 5.10 11.79 -7.44
N TYR A 47 6.11 11.94 -6.63
CA TYR A 47 7.16 10.92 -6.49
C TYR A 47 7.60 10.79 -5.04
N SER A 48 8.01 9.59 -4.65
CA SER A 48 8.57 9.26 -3.35
C SER A 48 9.59 8.13 -3.49
N GLU A 49 10.46 7.99 -2.51
CA GLU A 49 11.35 6.83 -2.42
C GLU A 49 10.57 5.56 -2.09
N ASP A 50 9.51 5.70 -1.29
CA ASP A 50 8.60 4.61 -0.94
C ASP A 50 7.57 4.41 -2.07
N PRO A 51 7.54 3.22 -2.71
CA PRO A 51 6.65 2.96 -3.86
C PRO A 51 5.16 3.00 -3.51
N ILE A 52 4.79 2.91 -2.23
CA ILE A 52 3.40 2.87 -1.77
C ILE A 52 2.91 4.26 -1.33
N ALA A 53 3.80 5.09 -0.79
CA ALA A 53 3.43 6.37 -0.20
C ALA A 53 2.79 7.33 -1.22
N ALA A 54 3.40 7.52 -2.39
CA ALA A 54 2.89 8.42 -3.41
C ALA A 54 1.53 7.96 -3.99
N PRO A 55 1.31 6.69 -4.39
CA PRO A 55 0.02 6.19 -4.84
C PRO A 55 -1.08 6.31 -3.78
N LYS A 56 -0.77 6.02 -2.51
CA LYS A 56 -1.74 6.05 -1.41
C LYS A 56 -2.26 7.47 -1.19
N VAL A 57 -1.37 8.44 -1.02
CA VAL A 57 -1.75 9.85 -0.79
C VAL A 57 -2.49 10.43 -1.98
N THR A 58 -2.07 10.12 -3.21
CA THR A 58 -2.74 10.61 -4.42
C THR A 58 -4.12 9.98 -4.61
N SER A 59 -4.28 8.70 -4.35
CA SER A 59 -5.56 7.99 -4.43
C SER A 59 -6.56 8.50 -3.37
N ASP A 60 -6.11 8.67 -2.13
CA ASP A 60 -6.97 9.17 -1.05
C ASP A 60 -7.37 10.64 -1.30
N PHE A 61 -6.48 11.45 -1.87
CA PHE A 61 -6.82 12.80 -2.26
C PHE A 61 -7.80 12.85 -3.44
N ALA A 62 -7.64 11.95 -4.42
CA ALA A 62 -8.55 11.85 -5.57
C ALA A 62 -9.97 11.42 -5.18
N LYS A 63 -10.14 10.59 -4.13
CA LYS A 63 -11.48 10.25 -3.60
C LYS A 63 -12.25 11.47 -3.05
N GLY A 64 -11.51 12.45 -2.52
CA GLY A 64 -12.10 13.68 -1.97
C GLY A 64 -12.16 14.86 -2.94
N ASN A 65 -11.59 14.74 -4.14
CA ASN A 65 -11.49 15.81 -5.11
C ASN A 65 -11.63 15.30 -6.55
N ASP A 66 -12.78 15.49 -7.16
CA ASP A 66 -13.09 15.09 -8.53
C ASP A 66 -12.21 15.76 -9.60
N LYS A 67 -11.50 16.84 -9.21
CA LYS A 67 -10.59 17.58 -10.12
C LYS A 67 -9.25 16.87 -10.34
N LEU A 68 -8.90 15.87 -9.51
CA LEU A 68 -7.67 15.10 -9.64
C LEU A 68 -7.97 13.74 -10.27
N VAL A 69 -7.54 13.57 -11.50
CA VAL A 69 -7.65 12.29 -12.22
C VAL A 69 -6.28 11.64 -12.28
N ILE A 70 -6.17 10.40 -11.81
CA ILE A 70 -4.95 9.61 -11.89
C ILE A 70 -4.86 9.03 -13.30
N LEU A 71 -3.84 9.44 -14.05
CA LEU A 71 -3.61 8.96 -15.42
C LEU A 71 -2.82 7.63 -15.41
N GLY A 72 -1.88 7.50 -14.49
CA GLY A 72 -1.01 6.34 -14.38
C GLY A 72 0.27 6.69 -13.63
N GLY A 73 1.24 5.79 -13.66
CA GLY A 73 2.53 5.98 -13.01
C GLY A 73 3.60 5.03 -13.56
N ALA A 74 4.80 5.15 -13.02
CA ALA A 74 5.88 4.20 -13.26
C ALA A 74 6.51 3.77 -11.94
N MET A 75 6.90 2.53 -11.86
CA MET A 75 7.70 1.96 -10.77
C MET A 75 8.93 1.29 -11.39
N GLY A 76 10.06 2.00 -11.41
CA GLY A 76 11.22 1.59 -12.18
C GLY A 76 10.90 1.49 -13.67
N THR A 77 11.13 0.35 -14.26
CA THR A 77 10.87 0.06 -15.68
C THR A 77 9.40 -0.28 -15.99
N THR A 78 8.59 -0.56 -14.96
CA THR A 78 7.20 -1.00 -15.15
C THR A 78 6.25 0.19 -15.19
N SER A 79 5.51 0.33 -16.31
CA SER A 79 4.42 1.30 -16.41
C SER A 79 3.15 0.77 -15.73
N LEU A 80 2.48 1.63 -15.00
CA LEU A 80 1.25 1.33 -14.28
C LEU A 80 0.11 2.17 -14.86
N ASN A 81 -0.99 1.52 -15.21
CA ASN A 81 -2.23 2.18 -15.55
C ASN A 81 -2.90 2.75 -14.29
N ALA A 82 -3.94 3.56 -14.47
CA ALA A 82 -4.70 4.14 -13.35
C ALA A 82 -5.20 3.09 -12.34
N ASP A 83 -5.61 1.92 -12.81
CA ASP A 83 -6.06 0.83 -11.94
C ASP A 83 -4.89 0.16 -11.20
N GLY A 84 -3.72 0.06 -11.82
CA GLY A 84 -2.50 -0.39 -11.17
C GLY A 84 -2.07 0.55 -10.03
N VAL A 85 -2.17 1.87 -10.24
CA VAL A 85 -1.90 2.86 -9.18
C VAL A 85 -2.91 2.74 -8.04
N LYS A 86 -4.19 2.52 -8.33
CA LYS A 86 -5.23 2.27 -7.30
C LYS A 86 -4.96 0.97 -6.54
N ALA A 87 -4.55 -0.10 -7.22
CA ALA A 87 -4.19 -1.36 -6.58
C ALA A 87 -3.00 -1.17 -5.61
N LEU A 88 -1.96 -0.44 -6.01
CA LEU A 88 -0.85 -0.08 -5.11
C LEU A 88 -1.32 0.74 -3.91
N ALA A 89 -2.27 1.65 -4.09
CA ALA A 89 -2.81 2.46 -3.00
C ALA A 89 -3.58 1.64 -1.95
N THR A 90 -4.11 0.47 -2.32
CA THR A 90 -4.78 -0.45 -1.38
C THR A 90 -3.81 -1.33 -0.59
N LEU A 91 -2.53 -1.37 -0.97
CA LEU A 91 -1.54 -2.16 -0.25
C LEU A 91 -1.25 -1.54 1.13
N PRO A 92 -0.95 -2.39 2.12
CA PRO A 92 -0.46 -1.95 3.42
C PRO A 92 0.88 -1.22 3.28
N SER A 93 1.29 -0.51 4.33
CA SER A 93 2.60 0.15 4.36
C SER A 93 3.75 -0.85 4.14
N LEU A 94 4.90 -0.34 3.72
CA LEU A 94 6.08 -1.16 3.43
C LEU A 94 6.50 -2.00 4.65
N ASP A 95 6.43 -1.42 5.86
CA ASP A 95 6.76 -2.12 7.09
C ASP A 95 5.73 -3.19 7.46
N GLU A 96 4.43 -2.94 7.20
CA GLU A 96 3.39 -3.96 7.37
C GLU A 96 3.55 -5.12 6.38
N LEU A 97 3.98 -4.85 5.13
CA LEU A 97 4.30 -5.90 4.16
C LEU A 97 5.49 -6.74 4.61
N ARG A 98 6.54 -6.10 5.12
CA ARG A 98 7.70 -6.80 5.70
C ARG A 98 7.30 -7.65 6.90
N ALA A 99 6.51 -7.11 7.82
CA ALA A 99 5.98 -7.84 8.97
C ALA A 99 5.13 -9.05 8.54
N LYS A 100 4.30 -8.89 7.51
CA LYS A 100 3.51 -9.98 6.95
C LYS A 100 4.37 -11.10 6.34
N LEU A 101 5.45 -10.74 5.64
CA LEU A 101 6.41 -11.73 5.11
C LEU A 101 7.08 -12.52 6.24
N VAL A 102 7.56 -11.85 7.28
CA VAL A 102 8.15 -12.50 8.46
C VAL A 102 7.12 -13.40 9.15
N GLY A 103 5.89 -12.92 9.31
CA GLY A 103 4.78 -13.71 9.87
C GLY A 103 4.47 -14.96 9.04
N MET A 104 4.50 -14.87 7.70
CA MET A 104 4.30 -16.04 6.83
C MET A 104 5.40 -17.10 6.98
N ILE A 105 6.65 -16.67 7.18
CA ILE A 105 7.78 -17.59 7.41
C ILE A 105 7.63 -18.30 8.77
N ALA A 106 7.15 -17.61 9.80
CA ALA A 106 6.91 -18.17 11.13
C ALA A 106 5.62 -19.02 11.23
N THR A 107 4.68 -18.85 10.30
CA THR A 107 3.36 -19.51 10.33
C THR A 107 3.43 -21.04 10.38
N PRO A 108 4.25 -21.76 9.62
CA PRO A 108 4.33 -23.22 9.70
C PRO A 108 4.70 -23.73 11.07
N ALA A 109 5.72 -23.14 11.70
CA ALA A 109 6.15 -23.51 13.04
C ALA A 109 5.05 -23.25 14.09
N THR A 110 4.40 -22.09 13.99
CA THR A 110 3.29 -21.73 14.88
C THR A 110 2.11 -22.69 14.74
N ARG A 111 1.76 -23.07 13.50
CA ARG A 111 0.67 -24.04 13.25
C ARG A 111 0.96 -25.42 13.83
N ILE A 112 2.20 -25.91 13.69
CA ILE A 112 2.61 -27.19 14.28
C ILE A 112 2.45 -27.13 15.81
N ALA A 113 2.95 -26.09 16.45
CA ALA A 113 2.82 -25.90 17.89
C ALA A 113 1.35 -25.83 18.34
N GLN A 114 0.49 -25.15 17.57
CA GLN A 114 -0.94 -25.07 17.83
C GLN A 114 -1.63 -26.43 17.73
N ILE A 115 -1.33 -27.22 16.67
CA ILE A 115 -1.91 -28.54 16.46
C ILE A 115 -1.51 -29.50 17.58
N VAL A 116 -0.25 -29.49 17.99
CA VAL A 116 0.26 -30.32 19.09
C VAL A 116 -0.43 -29.97 20.43
N ASN A 117 -0.70 -28.69 20.66
CA ASN A 117 -1.32 -28.19 21.87
C ASN A 117 -2.87 -28.25 21.86
N ALA A 118 -3.48 -28.38 20.68
CA ALA A 118 -4.94 -28.36 20.51
C ALA A 118 -5.69 -29.43 21.34
N PRO A 119 -5.24 -30.72 21.42
CA PRO A 119 -5.93 -31.72 22.21
C PRO A 119 -6.00 -31.36 23.70
N ALA A 120 -4.86 -30.95 24.28
CA ALA A 120 -4.78 -30.55 25.69
C ALA A 120 -5.67 -29.32 25.97
N ALA A 121 -5.64 -28.31 25.11
CA ALA A 121 -6.46 -27.12 25.23
C ALA A 121 -7.95 -27.40 25.08
N SER A 122 -8.35 -28.36 24.24
CA SER A 122 -9.75 -28.75 24.07
C SER A 122 -10.30 -29.47 25.31
N VAL A 123 -9.52 -30.40 25.90
CA VAL A 123 -9.89 -31.08 27.14
C VAL A 123 -10.01 -30.07 28.28
N ALA A 124 -9.06 -29.18 28.46
CA ALA A 124 -9.10 -28.14 29.49
C ALA A 124 -10.34 -27.25 29.37
N ARG A 125 -10.72 -26.88 28.12
CA ARG A 125 -11.95 -26.09 27.88
C ARG A 125 -13.22 -26.83 28.25
N VAL A 126 -13.32 -28.15 27.95
CA VAL A 126 -14.49 -28.97 28.29
C VAL A 126 -14.60 -29.08 29.81
N ILE A 127 -13.52 -29.40 30.51
CA ILE A 127 -13.50 -29.47 31.97
C ILE A 127 -13.89 -28.12 32.59
N GLY A 128 -13.33 -27.02 32.11
CA GLY A 128 -13.66 -25.67 32.59
C GLY A 128 -15.10 -25.24 32.29
N ALA A 129 -15.69 -25.72 31.18
CA ALA A 129 -17.12 -25.51 30.89
C ALA A 129 -18.02 -26.34 31.83
N TYR A 130 -17.61 -27.55 32.15
CA TYR A 130 -18.35 -28.42 33.07
C TYR A 130 -18.34 -27.83 34.49
N ALA A 131 -17.18 -27.42 34.99
CA ALA A 131 -17.09 -26.81 36.32
C ALA A 131 -17.98 -25.56 36.47
N ARG A 132 -18.01 -24.67 35.43
CA ARG A 132 -18.88 -23.48 35.46
C ARG A 132 -20.38 -23.80 35.40
N LYS A 133 -20.75 -24.94 34.83
CA LYS A 133 -22.14 -25.36 34.80
C LYS A 133 -22.64 -25.77 36.19
N ASP A 134 -21.78 -26.40 36.99
CA ASP A 134 -22.11 -26.80 38.36
C ASP A 134 -22.17 -25.60 39.32
N GLU A 135 -21.46 -24.49 39.03
CA GLU A 135 -21.53 -23.24 39.78
C GLU A 135 -22.79 -22.41 39.47
N ALA A 136 -23.42 -22.64 38.30
CA ALA A 136 -24.59 -21.90 37.84
C ALA A 136 -25.94 -22.62 38.12
N ALA A 137 -25.90 -23.79 38.73
CA ALA A 137 -27.05 -24.58 39.16
C ALA A 137 -27.21 -24.51 40.67
#